data_c8ff65be60adab81ffbd7de75441b5ea
#
_entry.id   c8ff65be60adab81ffbd7de75441b5ea
#
_cell.length_a   1.000
_cell.length_b   1.000
_cell.length_c   1.000
_cell.angle_alpha   90.00
_cell.angle_beta   90.00
_cell.angle_gamma   90.00
#
_symmetry.space_group_name_H-M   'P 1'
#
loop_
_entity.id
_entity.type
_entity.pdbx_description
1 polymer ?
#
loop_
_entity_poly.entity_id
_entity_poly.type
_entity_poly.pdbx_seq_one_letter_code
_entity_poly.pdbx_strand_id
1 'polypeptide(L)'
;RQRQMCIRDRAVNELHRRGIPVIVHTILGLPGEGQEEVFATMDYLNGLSISGIKLQLLHVLKNTDLAADYAAGKFEVLEQDAYLTLVIDCLRRLRPDLVIHRVTGDGPGDLLIAPTWSQAKRTVLNELHHRMKEEHAYQGQLLDEEKGGNTP
;
A
#
# COMPACT_ATOMS: atom_id res chain seq x y z
N ARG A 1 -13.15 -14.67 4.41
CA ARG A 1 -11.77 -14.11 4.55
C ARG A 1 -10.72 -15.20 4.73
N GLN A 2 -10.80 -16.08 5.74
CA GLN A 2 -9.78 -17.14 5.98
C GLN A 2 -9.54 -18.05 4.77
N ARG A 3 -10.59 -18.47 4.06
CA ARG A 3 -10.46 -19.37 2.90
C ARG A 3 -9.73 -18.72 1.72
N GLN A 4 -9.89 -17.43 1.52
CA GLN A 4 -9.18 -16.68 0.47
C GLN A 4 -7.70 -16.44 0.83
N MET A 5 -7.37 -16.28 2.12
CA MET A 5 -5.98 -16.18 2.59
C MET A 5 -5.24 -17.49 2.33
N CYS A 6 -5.83 -18.64 2.67
CA CYS A 6 -5.23 -19.95 2.40
C CYS A 6 -4.95 -20.22 0.91
N ILE A 7 -5.81 -19.75 0.00
CA ILE A 7 -5.61 -19.89 -1.45
C ILE A 7 -4.44 -19.02 -1.92
N ARG A 8 -4.37 -17.76 -1.45
CA ARG A 8 -3.25 -16.85 -1.77
C ARG A 8 -1.93 -17.39 -1.26
N ASP A 9 -1.87 -17.83 -0.01
CA ASP A 9 -0.66 -18.37 0.60
C ASP A 9 -0.14 -19.58 -0.15
N ARG A 10 -1.04 -20.48 -0.52
CA ARG A 10 -0.68 -21.66 -1.33
C ARG A 10 -0.15 -21.25 -2.69
N ALA A 11 -0.77 -20.29 -3.35
CA ALA A 11 -0.32 -19.79 -4.65
C ALA A 11 1.06 -19.12 -4.55
N VAL A 12 1.28 -18.25 -3.56
CA VAL A 12 2.57 -17.60 -3.32
C VAL A 12 3.66 -18.64 -3.06
N ASN A 13 3.40 -19.59 -2.16
CA ASN A 13 4.36 -20.63 -1.82
C ASN A 13 4.69 -21.53 -3.02
N GLU A 14 3.69 -21.89 -3.85
CA GLU A 14 3.92 -22.71 -5.05
C GLU A 14 4.73 -21.95 -6.11
N LEU A 15 4.45 -20.66 -6.32
CA LEU A 15 5.23 -19.82 -7.23
C LEU A 15 6.67 -19.67 -6.74
N HIS A 16 6.85 -19.40 -5.45
CA HIS A 16 8.17 -19.31 -4.84
C HIS A 16 8.97 -20.61 -5.00
N ARG A 17 8.36 -21.76 -4.73
CA ARG A 17 8.98 -23.09 -4.90
C ARG A 17 9.44 -23.36 -6.33
N ARG A 18 8.78 -22.74 -7.32
CA ARG A 18 9.15 -22.81 -8.75
C ARG A 18 10.16 -21.75 -9.16
N GLY A 19 10.66 -20.92 -8.26
CA GLY A 19 11.59 -19.83 -8.56
C GLY A 19 10.93 -18.66 -9.31
N ILE A 20 9.60 -18.53 -9.25
CA ILE A 20 8.86 -17.45 -9.90
C ILE A 20 8.69 -16.31 -8.88
N PRO A 21 9.24 -15.12 -9.15
CA PRO A 21 9.10 -13.97 -8.26
C PRO A 21 7.64 -13.48 -8.22
N VAL A 22 7.16 -13.21 -7.00
CA VAL A 22 5.78 -12.75 -6.77
C VAL A 22 5.81 -11.30 -6.35
N ILE A 23 5.04 -10.47 -7.05
CA ILE A 23 4.82 -9.05 -6.70
C ILE A 23 3.35 -8.91 -6.30
N VAL A 24 3.11 -8.43 -5.09
CA VAL A 24 1.75 -8.21 -4.57
C VAL A 24 1.30 -6.78 -4.88
N HIS A 25 0.05 -6.64 -5.29
CA HIS A 25 -0.60 -5.34 -5.41
C HIS A 25 -1.54 -5.14 -4.21
N THR A 26 -1.35 -4.05 -3.49
CA THR A 26 -2.25 -3.59 -2.42
C THR A 26 -2.90 -2.28 -2.81
N ILE A 27 -4.15 -2.10 -2.40
CA ILE A 27 -4.88 -0.84 -2.60
C ILE A 27 -5.08 -0.22 -1.23
N LEU A 28 -4.63 1.02 -1.06
CA LEU A 28 -4.78 1.81 0.15
C LEU A 28 -5.98 2.75 0.02
N GLY A 29 -6.72 2.92 1.10
CA GLY A 29 -7.90 3.77 1.16
C GLY A 29 -9.19 3.09 0.69
N LEU A 30 -9.28 1.76 0.84
CA LEU A 30 -10.52 1.02 0.57
C LEU A 30 -11.63 1.44 1.53
N PRO A 31 -12.89 1.53 1.07
CA PRO A 31 -14.02 1.82 1.94
C PRO A 31 -14.11 0.83 3.11
N GLY A 32 -14.20 1.36 4.34
CA GLY A 32 -14.30 0.55 5.56
C GLY A 32 -12.98 -0.04 6.04
N GLU A 33 -11.85 0.26 5.41
CA GLU A 33 -10.52 -0.07 5.91
C GLU A 33 -9.84 1.17 6.49
N GLY A 34 -9.42 1.08 7.74
CA GLY A 34 -8.62 2.08 8.41
C GLY A 34 -7.13 1.74 8.38
N GLN A 35 -6.37 2.51 9.13
CA GLN A 35 -4.93 2.37 9.24
C GLN A 35 -4.52 1.00 9.82
N GLU A 36 -5.28 0.49 10.80
CA GLU A 36 -5.01 -0.80 11.45
C GLU A 36 -5.11 -1.98 10.48
N GLU A 37 -6.12 -2.00 9.61
CA GLU A 37 -6.29 -3.05 8.60
C GLU A 37 -5.18 -3.01 7.56
N VAL A 38 -4.75 -1.81 7.18
CA VAL A 38 -3.61 -1.63 6.27
C VAL A 38 -2.32 -2.16 6.91
N PHE A 39 -2.06 -1.82 8.17
CA PHE A 39 -0.86 -2.29 8.88
C PHE A 39 -0.87 -3.79 9.09
N ALA A 40 -2.01 -4.37 9.49
CA ALA A 40 -2.15 -5.83 9.58
C ALA A 40 -1.89 -6.51 8.22
N THR A 41 -2.24 -5.86 7.11
CA THR A 41 -1.91 -6.36 5.77
C THR A 41 -0.40 -6.32 5.52
N MET A 42 0.32 -5.23 5.90
CA MET A 42 1.78 -5.14 5.73
C MET A 42 2.49 -6.21 6.58
N ASP A 43 2.09 -6.37 7.84
CA ASP A 43 2.66 -7.37 8.74
C ASP A 43 2.43 -8.80 8.21
N TYR A 44 1.24 -9.08 7.68
CA TYR A 44 0.94 -10.35 7.03
C TYR A 44 1.83 -10.60 5.79
N LEU A 45 2.03 -9.58 4.95
CA LEU A 45 2.86 -9.70 3.75
C LEU A 45 4.33 -9.91 4.07
N ASN A 46 4.84 -9.39 5.20
CA ASN A 46 6.19 -9.68 5.68
C ASN A 46 6.44 -11.17 5.93
N GLY A 47 5.40 -11.93 6.28
CA GLY A 47 5.49 -13.39 6.48
C GLY A 47 5.45 -14.22 5.19
N LEU A 48 5.20 -13.61 4.03
CA LEU A 48 5.08 -14.32 2.77
C LEU A 48 6.39 -14.30 1.95
N SER A 49 6.59 -15.35 1.16
CA SER A 49 7.73 -15.46 0.22
C SER A 49 7.46 -14.65 -1.05
N ILE A 50 7.34 -13.33 -0.91
CA ILE A 50 7.15 -12.38 -2.01
C ILE A 50 8.43 -11.61 -2.29
N SER A 51 8.58 -11.15 -3.52
CA SER A 51 9.78 -10.42 -4.00
C SER A 51 9.57 -8.91 -4.03
N GLY A 52 8.32 -8.47 -4.08
CA GLY A 52 8.03 -7.05 -4.15
C GLY A 52 6.56 -6.72 -3.94
N ILE A 53 6.30 -5.43 -3.82
CA ILE A 53 4.97 -4.89 -3.55
C ILE A 53 4.71 -3.63 -4.39
N LYS A 54 3.45 -3.42 -4.74
CA LYS A 54 2.92 -2.15 -5.25
C LYS A 54 1.90 -1.61 -4.27
N LEU A 55 2.18 -0.46 -3.70
CA LEU A 55 1.24 0.30 -2.88
C LEU A 55 0.46 1.23 -3.81
N GLN A 56 -0.82 0.97 -4.00
CA GLN A 56 -1.66 1.74 -4.91
C GLN A 56 -2.74 2.49 -4.14
N LEU A 57 -3.03 3.71 -4.59
CA LEU A 57 -4.16 4.48 -4.09
C LEU A 57 -5.45 3.99 -4.72
N LEU A 58 -6.52 3.94 -3.93
CA LEU A 58 -7.87 3.75 -4.47
C LEU A 58 -8.22 4.89 -5.41
N HIS A 59 -8.69 4.55 -6.61
CA HIS A 59 -9.23 5.49 -7.57
C HIS A 59 -10.73 5.24 -7.80
N VAL A 60 -11.52 6.29 -7.68
CA VAL A 60 -12.94 6.29 -8.05
C VAL A 60 -13.04 6.65 -9.52
N LEU A 61 -13.49 5.71 -10.34
CA LEU A 61 -13.57 5.87 -11.79
C LEU A 61 -15.03 5.98 -12.24
N LYS A 62 -15.29 6.78 -13.28
CA LYS A 62 -16.61 6.91 -13.91
C LYS A 62 -17.16 5.54 -14.33
N ASN A 63 -18.46 5.41 -14.31
CA ASN A 63 -19.19 4.22 -14.75
C ASN A 63 -18.89 2.96 -13.92
N THR A 64 -18.59 3.11 -12.64
CA THR A 64 -18.41 2.01 -11.68
C THR A 64 -19.42 2.13 -10.53
N ASP A 65 -19.73 1.00 -9.89
CA ASP A 65 -20.57 0.99 -8.68
C ASP A 65 -19.92 1.82 -7.55
N LEU A 66 -18.58 1.79 -7.48
CA LEU A 66 -17.83 2.58 -6.53
C LEU A 66 -18.04 4.09 -6.71
N ALA A 67 -18.20 4.55 -7.97
CA ALA A 67 -18.53 5.95 -8.25
C ALA A 67 -19.92 6.34 -7.75
N ALA A 68 -20.89 5.44 -7.87
CA ALA A 68 -22.24 5.66 -7.34
C ALA A 68 -22.23 5.72 -5.80
N ASP A 69 -21.48 4.86 -5.15
CA ASP A 69 -21.33 4.86 -3.69
C ASP A 69 -20.62 6.12 -3.18
N TYR A 70 -19.58 6.57 -3.89
CA TYR A 70 -18.87 7.82 -3.59
C TYR A 70 -19.81 9.03 -3.75
N ALA A 71 -20.54 9.11 -4.84
CA ALA A 71 -21.52 10.19 -5.08
C ALA A 71 -22.64 10.20 -4.04
N ALA A 72 -23.01 9.05 -3.49
CA ALA A 72 -23.97 8.91 -2.40
C ALA A 72 -23.38 9.22 -1.00
N GLY A 73 -22.11 9.59 -0.91
CA GLY A 73 -21.43 9.92 0.35
C GLY A 73 -21.22 8.72 1.29
N LYS A 74 -21.18 7.50 0.75
CA LYS A 74 -21.00 6.29 1.57
C LYS A 74 -19.57 6.11 2.09
N PHE A 75 -18.60 6.75 1.47
CA PHE A 75 -17.19 6.77 1.89
C PHE A 75 -16.49 8.02 1.34
N GLU A 76 -15.35 8.33 1.92
CA GLU A 76 -14.44 9.40 1.48
C GLU A 76 -13.17 8.79 0.92
N VAL A 77 -12.52 9.49 -0.01
CA VAL A 77 -11.18 9.14 -0.50
C VAL A 77 -10.12 9.82 0.36
N LEU A 78 -8.93 9.22 0.42
CA LEU A 78 -7.82 9.81 1.16
C LEU A 78 -7.35 11.12 0.52
N GLU A 79 -7.17 12.12 1.35
CA GLU A 79 -6.43 13.33 0.99
C GLU A 79 -4.94 13.01 0.81
N GLN A 80 -4.23 13.85 0.05
CA GLN A 80 -2.82 13.61 -0.28
C GLN A 80 -1.97 13.44 0.97
N ASP A 81 -2.15 14.30 1.97
CA ASP A 81 -1.39 14.29 3.21
C ASP A 81 -1.56 12.98 3.98
N ALA A 82 -2.81 12.55 4.19
CA ALA A 82 -3.15 11.30 4.85
C ALA A 82 -2.60 10.08 4.09
N TYR A 83 -2.67 10.11 2.75
CA TYR A 83 -2.12 9.05 1.92
C TYR A 83 -0.60 8.94 2.04
N LEU A 84 0.12 10.05 1.99
CA LEU A 84 1.58 10.06 2.11
C LEU A 84 2.04 9.57 3.49
N THR A 85 1.37 10.00 4.54
CA THR A 85 1.61 9.48 5.91
C THR A 85 1.42 7.97 5.96
N LEU A 86 0.30 7.48 5.43
CA LEU A 86 0.01 6.04 5.40
C LEU A 86 1.05 5.24 4.60
N VAL A 87 1.51 5.77 3.46
CA VAL A 87 2.57 5.12 2.65
C VAL A 87 3.89 5.06 3.42
N ILE A 88 4.29 6.14 4.09
CA ILE A 88 5.52 6.18 4.89
C ILE A 88 5.45 5.13 6.01
N ASP A 89 4.31 5.06 6.71
CA ASP A 89 4.11 4.08 7.78
C ASP A 89 4.10 2.63 7.26
N CYS A 90 3.53 2.39 6.08
CA CYS A 90 3.64 1.10 5.40
C CYS A 90 5.10 0.74 5.08
N LEU A 91 5.88 1.70 4.56
CA LEU A 91 7.29 1.47 4.23
C LEU A 91 8.12 1.15 5.48
N ARG A 92 7.90 1.87 6.58
CA ARG A 92 8.57 1.59 7.86
C ARG A 92 8.32 0.18 8.39
N ARG A 93 7.13 -0.39 8.10
CA ARG A 93 6.73 -1.76 8.51
C ARG A 93 7.22 -2.86 7.59
N LEU A 94 7.36 -2.58 6.29
CA LEU A 94 7.73 -3.58 5.29
C LEU A 94 9.20 -3.95 5.42
N ARG A 95 9.50 -5.27 5.37
CA ARG A 95 10.88 -5.75 5.41
C ARG A 95 11.74 -5.15 4.29
N PRO A 96 13.02 -4.84 4.54
CA PRO A 96 13.86 -4.05 3.64
C PRO A 96 14.25 -4.77 2.33
N ASP A 97 14.11 -6.10 2.26
CA ASP A 97 14.42 -6.89 1.07
C ASP A 97 13.30 -6.88 0.01
N LEU A 98 12.11 -6.35 0.33
CA LEU A 98 11.03 -6.21 -0.63
C LEU A 98 11.27 -5.05 -1.60
N VAL A 99 11.17 -5.32 -2.89
CA VAL A 99 11.22 -4.27 -3.90
C VAL A 99 9.91 -3.49 -3.94
N ILE A 100 9.97 -2.19 -3.69
CA ILE A 100 8.82 -1.30 -3.83
C ILE A 100 8.71 -0.86 -5.28
N HIS A 101 7.79 -1.48 -6.02
CA HIS A 101 7.63 -1.22 -7.46
C HIS A 101 6.85 0.06 -7.74
N ARG A 102 5.95 0.44 -6.82
CA ARG A 102 5.08 1.60 -6.99
C ARG A 102 4.53 2.05 -5.64
N VAL A 103 4.39 3.37 -5.50
CA VAL A 103 3.77 4.03 -4.33
C VAL A 103 2.65 4.99 -4.72
N THR A 104 2.24 5.00 -5.98
CA THR A 104 1.12 5.79 -6.50
C THR A 104 0.32 4.97 -7.50
N GLY A 105 -0.95 5.31 -7.70
CA GLY A 105 -1.78 4.69 -8.74
C GLY A 105 -1.67 5.40 -10.09
N ASP A 106 -2.09 4.71 -11.15
CA ASP A 106 -2.30 5.25 -12.49
C ASP A 106 -3.78 5.13 -12.86
N GLY A 107 -4.59 6.10 -12.44
CA GLY A 107 -5.95 6.22 -12.92
C GLY A 107 -5.99 6.87 -14.31
N PRO A 108 -6.79 6.37 -15.26
CA PRO A 108 -7.00 7.06 -16.54
C PRO A 108 -7.64 8.42 -16.26
N GLY A 109 -6.93 9.51 -16.65
CA GLY A 109 -7.27 10.87 -16.26
C GLY A 109 -8.67 11.34 -16.68
N ASP A 110 -9.15 10.85 -17.83
CA ASP A 110 -10.48 11.14 -18.38
C ASP A 110 -11.63 10.42 -17.64
N LEU A 111 -11.32 9.32 -16.96
CA LEU A 111 -12.27 8.53 -16.18
C LEU A 111 -12.19 8.80 -14.68
N LEU A 112 -11.12 9.44 -14.20
CA LEU A 112 -10.91 9.66 -12.77
C LEU A 112 -11.91 10.69 -12.22
N ILE A 113 -12.64 10.29 -11.17
CA ILE A 113 -13.50 11.18 -10.38
C ILE A 113 -12.72 11.69 -9.15
N ALA A 114 -12.11 10.77 -8.40
CA ALA A 114 -11.39 11.07 -7.16
C ALA A 114 -10.33 10.00 -6.83
N PRO A 115 -9.29 10.37 -6.09
CA PRO A 115 -8.86 11.72 -5.75
C PRO A 115 -8.10 12.38 -6.89
N THR A 116 -8.39 13.64 -7.19
CA THR A 116 -7.82 14.35 -8.36
C THR A 116 -6.35 14.71 -8.18
N TRP A 117 -5.87 14.89 -6.94
CA TRP A 117 -4.46 15.16 -6.63
C TRP A 117 -3.52 14.05 -7.12
N SER A 118 -4.01 12.82 -7.27
CA SER A 118 -3.22 11.66 -7.72
C SER A 118 -2.70 11.80 -9.16
N GLN A 119 -3.26 12.70 -9.96
CA GLN A 119 -2.79 12.98 -11.32
C GLN A 119 -1.44 13.71 -11.33
N ALA A 120 -1.11 14.46 -10.28
CA ALA A 120 0.16 15.19 -10.16
C ALA A 120 1.31 14.29 -9.63
N LYS A 121 1.53 13.12 -10.25
CA LYS A 121 2.45 12.08 -9.77
C LYS A 121 3.83 12.56 -9.37
N ARG A 122 4.43 13.44 -10.19
CA ARG A 122 5.77 13.99 -9.90
C ARG A 122 5.76 14.76 -8.58
N THR A 123 4.74 15.58 -8.36
CA THR A 123 4.59 16.36 -7.12
C THR A 123 4.40 15.44 -5.93
N VAL A 124 3.53 14.42 -6.06
CA VAL A 124 3.27 13.44 -5.01
C VAL A 124 4.55 12.67 -4.63
N LEU A 125 5.32 12.21 -5.62
CA LEU A 125 6.57 11.49 -5.37
C LEU A 125 7.65 12.39 -4.75
N ASN A 126 7.77 13.64 -5.21
CA ASN A 126 8.71 14.59 -4.63
C ASN A 126 8.36 14.88 -3.17
N GLU A 127 7.08 15.07 -2.86
CA GLU A 127 6.60 15.27 -1.50
C GLU A 127 6.86 14.05 -0.60
N LEU A 128 6.60 12.83 -1.12
CA LEU A 128 6.92 11.59 -0.40
C LEU A 128 8.41 11.54 -0.03
N HIS A 129 9.30 11.77 -1.00
CA HIS A 129 10.75 11.75 -0.76
C HIS A 129 11.19 12.84 0.22
N HIS A 130 10.59 14.03 0.13
CA HIS A 130 10.87 15.14 1.03
C HIS A 130 10.51 14.78 2.47
N ARG A 131 9.30 14.29 2.72
CA ARG A 131 8.85 13.85 4.04
C ARG A 131 9.69 12.71 4.60
N MET A 132 9.96 11.68 3.79
CA MET A 132 10.81 10.58 4.23
C MET A 132 12.19 11.07 4.68
N LYS A 133 12.75 12.07 3.99
CA LYS A 133 14.04 12.66 4.37
C LYS A 133 13.94 13.47 5.67
N GLU A 134 12.91 14.30 5.81
CA GLU A 134 12.70 15.11 7.02
C GLU A 134 12.44 14.24 8.26
N GLU A 135 11.65 13.18 8.10
CA GLU A 135 11.30 12.25 9.17
C GLU A 135 12.37 11.18 9.42
N HIS A 136 13.47 11.18 8.66
CA HIS A 136 14.48 10.11 8.66
C HIS A 136 13.86 8.72 8.48
N ALA A 137 12.76 8.63 7.71
CA ALA A 137 12.02 7.40 7.50
C ALA A 137 12.70 6.51 6.44
N TYR A 138 12.78 5.22 6.70
CA TYR A 138 13.28 4.24 5.75
C TYR A 138 12.50 2.92 5.83
N GLN A 139 12.60 2.13 4.78
CA GLN A 139 11.93 0.84 4.70
C GLN A 139 12.50 -0.13 5.74
N GLY A 140 11.61 -0.71 6.54
CA GLY A 140 11.97 -1.66 7.60
C GLY A 140 12.37 -1.03 8.94
N GLN A 141 12.25 0.28 9.08
CA GLN A 141 12.65 1.01 10.28
C GLN A 141 12.06 0.40 11.56
N LEU A 142 10.76 0.08 11.59
CA LEU A 142 10.11 -0.48 12.76
C LEU A 142 10.59 -1.90 13.08
N LEU A 143 10.99 -2.67 12.08
CA LEU A 143 11.55 -4.02 12.28
C LEU A 143 12.96 -3.97 12.88
N ASP A 144 13.72 -2.92 12.60
CA ASP A 144 15.06 -2.71 13.17
C ASP A 144 14.95 -2.23 14.63
N GLU A 145 13.99 -1.35 14.93
CA GLU A 145 13.70 -0.88 16.29
C GLU A 145 13.27 -2.03 17.22
N GLU A 146 12.42 -2.95 16.73
CA GLU A 146 12.02 -4.15 17.48
C GLU A 146 13.21 -5.08 17.78
N LYS A 147 14.17 -5.21 16.87
CA LYS A 147 15.39 -6.00 17.08
C LYS A 147 16.37 -5.33 18.04
N GLY A 148 16.46 -4.00 17.98
CA GLY A 148 17.35 -3.20 18.84
C GLY A 148 16.85 -3.06 20.27
N GLY A 149 15.53 -3.16 20.50
CA GLY A 149 14.91 -3.09 21.84
C GLY A 149 15.05 -4.35 22.69
N ASN A 150 15.59 -5.44 22.14
CA ASN A 150 15.70 -6.74 22.81
C ASN A 150 17.17 -7.10 23.14
N THR A 151 18.00 -6.12 23.50
CA THR A 151 19.34 -6.37 24.05
C THR A 151 19.22 -6.43 25.58
N PRO A 152 19.55 -7.56 26.23
CA PRO A 152 19.47 -7.74 27.67
C PRO A 152 20.48 -6.86 28.45
#